data_65daff3c655acefda2253454f9c8ddd2
#
_entry.id   65daff3c655acefda2253454f9c8ddd2
#
_cell.length_a   1.000
_cell.length_b   1.000
_cell.length_c   1.000
_cell.angle_alpha   90.00
_cell.angle_beta   90.00
_cell.angle_gamma   90.00
#
_symmetry.space_group_name_H-M   'P 1'
#
loop_
_entity.id
_entity.type
_entity.pdbx_description
1 polymer ?
#
loop_
_entity_poly.entity_id
_entity_poly.type
_entity_poly.pdbx_seq_one_letter_code
_entity_poly.pdbx_strand_id
1 'polypeptide(L)'
;IDVQTMLRWVENGGMVYHDWKEKKELLPYIRFLKTDAAEAEILTGLTDRAEAAKVLYGWGAKEILITHNTEVLVYDGHEIYTCPIKARNLSGRTGRGDTTFAGYINERLTKDIPTALQTATALVSLKMETPGPFTGTRQDVEDYIKLMY
;
A
#
# COMPACT_ATOMS: atom_id res chain seq x y z
N ILE A 1 8.55 -2.16 -5.30
CA ILE A 1 9.22 -2.35 -4.00
C ILE A 1 8.31 -1.95 -2.87
N ASP A 2 8.38 -2.67 -1.73
CA ASP A 2 7.87 -2.25 -0.43
C ASP A 2 9.04 -1.64 0.35
N VAL A 3 8.91 -0.37 0.76
CA VAL A 3 10.00 0.36 1.43
C VAL A 3 10.31 -0.16 2.83
N GLN A 4 9.42 -0.95 3.42
CA GLN A 4 9.58 -1.53 4.75
C GLN A 4 10.96 -2.17 4.93
N THR A 5 11.46 -2.88 3.90
CA THR A 5 12.76 -3.57 3.94
C THR A 5 13.94 -2.62 3.95
N MET A 6 13.76 -1.37 3.52
CA MET A 6 14.79 -0.33 3.51
C MET A 6 14.81 0.50 4.79
N LEU A 7 13.70 0.51 5.54
CA LEU A 7 13.52 1.37 6.71
C LEU A 7 13.66 0.62 8.04
N ARG A 8 13.36 -0.70 8.08
CA ARG A 8 13.33 -1.47 9.34
C ARG A 8 14.64 -2.18 9.59
N TRP A 9 15.22 -1.89 10.73
CA TRP A 9 16.47 -2.46 11.21
C TRP A 9 16.30 -3.08 12.59
N VAL A 10 17.17 -4.00 12.94
CA VAL A 10 17.21 -4.59 14.31
C VAL A 10 18.43 -4.07 15.02
N GLU A 11 18.22 -3.33 16.12
CA GLU A 11 19.29 -2.83 16.98
C GLU A 11 19.00 -3.21 18.44
N ASN A 12 19.99 -3.76 19.12
CA ASN A 12 19.86 -4.20 20.51
C ASN A 12 18.67 -5.11 20.79
N GLY A 13 18.29 -5.95 19.83
CA GLY A 13 17.14 -6.86 19.94
C GLY A 13 15.77 -6.21 19.73
N GLY A 14 15.70 -4.91 19.42
CA GLY A 14 14.51 -4.15 19.09
C GLY A 14 14.45 -3.71 17.64
N MET A 15 13.23 -3.51 17.11
CA MET A 15 13.05 -2.95 15.78
C MET A 15 13.12 -1.43 15.84
N VAL A 16 13.97 -0.86 14.97
CA VAL A 16 14.14 0.59 14.80
C VAL A 16 13.90 0.97 13.34
N TYR A 17 13.60 2.24 13.12
CA TYR A 17 13.41 2.78 11.79
C TYR A 17 14.53 3.74 11.45
N HIS A 18 15.12 3.59 10.27
CA HIS A 18 16.07 4.51 9.68
C HIS A 18 15.57 5.02 8.34
N ASP A 19 15.94 6.23 7.99
CA ASP A 19 15.66 6.75 6.67
C ASP A 19 16.51 6.03 5.61
N TRP A 20 15.93 5.80 4.45
CA TRP A 20 16.61 5.22 3.30
C TRP A 20 17.43 6.27 2.58
N LYS A 21 18.75 6.28 2.79
CA LYS A 21 19.67 7.31 2.31
C LYS A 21 19.72 7.41 0.79
N GLU A 22 19.72 6.26 0.12
CA GLU A 22 19.83 6.14 -1.35
C GLU A 22 18.49 6.31 -2.07
N LYS A 23 17.42 6.68 -1.38
CA LYS A 23 16.05 6.77 -1.94
C LYS A 23 15.98 7.61 -3.21
N LYS A 24 16.61 8.79 -3.25
CA LYS A 24 16.55 9.67 -4.42
C LYS A 24 17.33 9.14 -5.62
N GLU A 25 18.35 8.32 -5.39
CA GLU A 25 19.14 7.68 -6.43
C GLU A 25 18.41 6.46 -7.02
N LEU A 26 17.69 5.70 -6.18
CA LEU A 26 17.09 4.43 -6.56
C LEU A 26 15.62 4.52 -6.99
N LEU A 27 14.86 5.50 -6.47
CA LEU A 27 13.45 5.68 -6.82
C LEU A 27 13.16 5.84 -8.32
N PRO A 28 14.04 6.45 -9.16
CA PRO A 28 13.81 6.52 -10.61
C PRO A 28 13.70 5.16 -11.31
N TYR A 29 14.22 4.09 -10.72
CA TYR A 29 14.15 2.73 -11.26
C TYR A 29 12.92 1.95 -10.78
N ILE A 30 12.10 2.54 -9.90
CA ILE A 30 10.97 1.87 -9.27
C ILE A 30 9.68 2.26 -9.97
N ARG A 31 9.00 1.25 -10.55
CA ARG A 31 7.69 1.45 -11.16
C ARG A 31 6.58 1.51 -10.11
N PHE A 32 6.54 0.57 -9.18
CA PHE A 32 5.55 0.52 -8.11
C PHE A 32 6.25 0.64 -6.76
N LEU A 33 5.99 1.72 -6.06
CA LEU A 33 6.47 1.95 -4.70
C LEU A 33 5.31 1.78 -3.72
N LYS A 34 5.46 0.86 -2.76
CA LYS A 34 4.53 0.76 -1.63
C LYS A 34 5.19 1.26 -0.36
N THR A 35 4.42 2.02 0.40
CA THR A 35 4.75 2.47 1.75
C THR A 35 3.47 2.49 2.61
N ASP A 36 3.59 2.53 3.93
CA ASP A 36 2.49 2.94 4.79
C ASP A 36 2.63 4.42 5.18
N ALA A 37 1.64 4.97 5.88
CA ALA A 37 1.62 6.39 6.23
C ALA A 37 2.82 6.80 7.11
N ALA A 38 3.23 5.95 8.07
CA ALA A 38 4.36 6.24 8.96
C ALA A 38 5.70 6.14 8.21
N GLU A 39 5.83 5.15 7.34
CA GLU A 39 7.00 4.98 6.48
C GLU A 39 7.14 6.14 5.47
N ALA A 40 6.02 6.62 4.91
CA ALA A 40 6.00 7.79 4.04
C ALA A 40 6.45 9.06 4.76
N GLU A 41 6.07 9.23 6.03
CA GLU A 41 6.53 10.33 6.88
C GLU A 41 8.04 10.24 7.14
N ILE A 42 8.57 9.05 7.44
CA ILE A 42 10.03 8.85 7.60
C ILE A 42 10.79 9.22 6.33
N LEU A 43 10.28 8.82 5.16
CA LEU A 43 10.93 9.10 3.88
C LEU A 43 10.91 10.57 3.49
N THR A 44 9.79 11.26 3.73
CA THR A 44 9.51 12.60 3.17
C THR A 44 9.49 13.72 4.21
N GLY A 45 9.31 13.40 5.49
CA GLY A 45 9.05 14.36 6.56
C GLY A 45 7.62 14.93 6.56
N LEU A 46 6.71 14.38 5.75
CA LEU A 46 5.35 14.88 5.57
C LEU A 46 4.32 13.89 6.15
N THR A 47 3.39 14.40 6.94
CA THR A 47 2.26 13.63 7.50
C THR A 47 1.09 13.55 6.54
N ASP A 48 0.95 14.52 5.62
CA ASP A 48 -0.04 14.47 4.55
C ASP A 48 0.37 13.44 3.49
N ARG A 49 -0.44 12.41 3.32
CA ARG A 49 -0.16 11.26 2.44
C ARG A 49 -0.17 11.64 0.96
N ALA A 50 -1.03 12.57 0.56
CA ALA A 50 -1.10 13.02 -0.82
C ALA A 50 0.16 13.83 -1.18
N GLU A 51 0.59 14.73 -0.30
CA GLU A 51 1.82 15.49 -0.49
C GLU A 51 3.06 14.59 -0.42
N ALA A 52 3.10 13.63 0.50
CA ALA A 52 4.17 12.62 0.56
C ALA A 52 4.26 11.80 -0.76
N ALA A 53 3.13 11.38 -1.31
CA ALA A 53 3.09 10.65 -2.58
C ALA A 53 3.64 11.50 -3.74
N LYS A 54 3.30 12.79 -3.81
CA LYS A 54 3.84 13.72 -4.82
C LYS A 54 5.35 13.89 -4.70
N VAL A 55 5.88 13.98 -3.48
CA VAL A 55 7.33 14.08 -3.23
C VAL A 55 8.03 12.79 -3.68
N LEU A 56 7.51 11.62 -3.33
CA LEU A 56 8.09 10.32 -3.74
C LEU A 56 8.07 10.15 -5.26
N TYR A 57 6.99 10.58 -5.91
CA TYR A 57 6.92 10.63 -7.37
C TYR A 57 7.95 11.61 -7.96
N GLY A 58 8.08 12.81 -7.39
CA GLY A 58 9.07 13.80 -7.79
C GLY A 58 10.51 13.32 -7.66
N TRP A 59 10.78 12.36 -6.77
CA TRP A 59 12.09 11.70 -6.67
C TRP A 59 12.26 10.55 -7.67
N GLY A 60 11.23 10.24 -8.48
CA GLY A 60 11.36 9.40 -9.66
C GLY A 60 10.55 8.10 -9.68
N ALA A 61 9.96 7.66 -8.59
CA ALA A 61 9.06 6.50 -8.60
C ALA A 61 7.83 6.78 -9.46
N LYS A 62 7.30 5.76 -10.16
CA LYS A 62 6.30 5.99 -11.22
C LYS A 62 4.85 5.88 -10.75
N GLU A 63 4.60 5.08 -9.73
CA GLU A 63 3.27 4.88 -9.17
C GLU A 63 3.44 4.58 -7.67
N ILE A 64 2.84 5.42 -6.84
CA ILE A 64 3.03 5.41 -5.38
C ILE A 64 1.76 4.88 -4.72
N LEU A 65 1.87 3.81 -3.96
CA LEU A 65 0.77 3.25 -3.16
C LEU A 65 1.07 3.47 -1.68
N ILE A 66 0.18 4.19 -0.99
CA ILE A 66 0.29 4.45 0.45
C ILE A 66 -0.88 3.78 1.18
N THR A 67 -0.56 2.80 2.04
CA THR A 67 -1.57 2.14 2.86
C THR A 67 -1.77 2.88 4.19
N HIS A 68 -3.02 2.95 4.63
CA HIS A 68 -3.41 3.48 5.92
C HIS A 68 -4.49 2.61 6.58
N ASN A 69 -4.86 2.90 7.83
CA ASN A 69 -5.89 2.16 8.56
C ASN A 69 -7.30 2.34 7.97
N THR A 70 -7.56 3.45 7.32
CA THR A 70 -8.89 3.84 6.81
C THR A 70 -9.04 3.71 5.31
N GLU A 71 -7.94 3.79 4.57
CA GLU A 71 -7.96 3.78 3.10
C GLU A 71 -6.62 3.39 2.50
N VAL A 72 -6.63 3.10 1.22
CA VAL A 72 -5.43 2.99 0.37
C VAL A 72 -5.44 4.15 -0.60
N LEU A 73 -4.29 4.82 -0.75
CA LEU A 73 -4.07 5.91 -1.68
C LEU A 73 -3.08 5.47 -2.77
N VAL A 74 -3.35 5.87 -4.02
CA VAL A 74 -2.41 5.75 -5.14
C VAL A 74 -2.24 7.10 -5.81
N TYR A 75 -1.00 7.42 -6.20
CA TYR A 75 -0.65 8.58 -7.04
C TYR A 75 0.19 8.13 -8.23
N ASP A 76 -0.19 8.55 -9.44
CA ASP A 76 0.45 8.19 -10.72
C ASP A 76 1.23 9.34 -11.38
N GLY A 77 1.35 10.47 -10.67
CA GLY A 77 1.95 11.69 -11.19
C GLY A 77 0.94 12.69 -11.76
N HIS A 78 -0.31 12.28 -11.91
CA HIS A 78 -1.39 13.11 -12.46
C HIS A 78 -2.55 13.26 -11.48
N GLU A 79 -3.00 12.15 -10.92
CA GLU A 79 -4.21 12.10 -10.09
C GLU A 79 -3.97 11.30 -8.81
N ILE A 80 -4.66 11.71 -7.73
CA ILE A 80 -4.75 10.98 -6.48
C ILE A 80 -6.02 10.12 -6.50
N TYR A 81 -5.84 8.81 -6.37
CA TYR A 81 -6.91 7.83 -6.24
C TYR A 81 -6.97 7.34 -4.79
N THR A 82 -8.14 7.25 -4.22
CA THR A 82 -8.33 6.67 -2.88
C THR A 82 -9.44 5.63 -2.88
N CYS A 83 -9.29 4.61 -2.04
CA CYS A 83 -10.31 3.61 -1.81
C CYS A 83 -10.40 3.28 -0.32
N PRO A 84 -11.58 3.41 0.32
CA PRO A 84 -11.71 3.20 1.75
C PRO A 84 -11.62 1.72 2.13
N ILE A 85 -10.97 1.42 3.25
CA ILE A 85 -11.00 0.11 3.88
C ILE A 85 -12.38 -0.11 4.49
N LYS A 86 -13.06 -1.19 4.14
CA LYS A 86 -14.42 -1.52 4.59
C LYS A 86 -14.51 -2.88 5.29
N ALA A 87 -13.44 -3.27 6.02
CA ALA A 87 -13.45 -4.50 6.81
C ALA A 87 -14.52 -4.45 7.93
N ARG A 88 -15.33 -5.50 8.05
CA ARG A 88 -16.39 -5.65 9.07
C ARG A 88 -15.80 -5.91 10.46
N ASN A 89 -14.59 -6.45 10.52
CA ASN A 89 -13.80 -6.60 11.75
C ASN A 89 -12.30 -6.56 11.42
N LEU A 90 -11.45 -6.50 12.44
CA LEU A 90 -10.01 -6.29 12.31
C LEU A 90 -9.19 -7.39 13.00
N SER A 91 -9.69 -8.63 13.05
CA SER A 91 -9.01 -9.74 13.72
C SER A 91 -7.73 -10.20 13.03
N GLY A 92 -7.61 -9.97 11.71
CA GLY A 92 -6.52 -10.44 10.85
C GLY A 92 -5.65 -9.34 10.25
N ARG A 93 -5.16 -8.38 11.06
CA ARG A 93 -4.41 -7.21 10.54
C ARG A 93 -3.00 -7.50 10.01
N THR A 94 -2.35 -8.56 10.48
CA THR A 94 -0.99 -8.93 10.05
C THR A 94 -0.95 -9.29 8.56
N GLY A 95 0.04 -8.81 7.82
CA GLY A 95 0.17 -9.02 6.37
C GLY A 95 -0.76 -8.14 5.52
N ARG A 96 -1.39 -7.12 6.13
CA ARG A 96 -2.28 -6.18 5.42
C ARG A 96 -1.58 -5.48 4.25
N GLY A 97 -0.39 -4.90 4.51
CA GLY A 97 0.39 -4.19 3.48
C GLY A 97 0.76 -5.10 2.31
N ASP A 98 1.30 -6.29 2.62
CA ASP A 98 1.70 -7.27 1.61
C ASP A 98 0.52 -7.72 0.74
N THR A 99 -0.62 -8.02 1.37
CA THR A 99 -1.84 -8.43 0.66
C THR A 99 -2.35 -7.31 -0.26
N THR A 100 -2.37 -6.06 0.22
CA THR A 100 -2.77 -4.90 -0.59
C THR A 100 -1.87 -4.75 -1.79
N PHE A 101 -0.55 -4.76 -1.56
CA PHE A 101 0.42 -4.51 -2.62
C PHE A 101 0.45 -5.63 -3.67
N ALA A 102 0.43 -6.89 -3.23
CA ALA A 102 0.37 -8.03 -4.14
C ALA A 102 -0.91 -8.01 -4.99
N GLY A 103 -2.07 -7.77 -4.37
CA GLY A 103 -3.35 -7.64 -5.06
C GLY A 103 -3.35 -6.48 -6.06
N TYR A 104 -2.83 -5.33 -5.66
CA TYR A 104 -2.74 -4.16 -6.52
C TYR A 104 -1.87 -4.42 -7.76
N ILE A 105 -0.63 -4.90 -7.59
CA ILE A 105 0.27 -5.18 -8.72
C ILE A 105 -0.35 -6.19 -9.68
N ASN A 106 -0.95 -7.27 -9.15
CA ASN A 106 -1.58 -8.29 -9.99
C ASN A 106 -2.68 -7.71 -10.89
N GLU A 107 -3.55 -6.87 -10.35
CA GLU A 107 -4.61 -6.21 -11.14
C GLU A 107 -4.03 -5.17 -12.12
N ARG A 108 -3.00 -4.42 -11.71
CA ARG A 108 -2.36 -3.39 -12.56
C ARG A 108 -1.64 -3.94 -13.78
N LEU A 109 -1.43 -5.24 -13.87
CA LEU A 109 -0.92 -5.86 -15.11
C LEU A 109 -1.91 -5.74 -16.28
N THR A 110 -3.21 -5.66 -16.00
CA THR A 110 -4.26 -5.69 -17.03
C THR A 110 -5.38 -4.66 -16.83
N LYS A 111 -5.43 -3.99 -15.68
CA LYS A 111 -6.50 -3.06 -15.30
C LYS A 111 -5.99 -1.64 -15.09
N ASP A 112 -6.88 -0.67 -15.14
CA ASP A 112 -6.61 0.72 -14.73
C ASP A 112 -6.43 0.85 -13.21
N ILE A 113 -5.99 2.03 -12.77
CA ILE A 113 -5.71 2.30 -11.35
C ILE A 113 -6.98 2.19 -10.50
N PRO A 114 -8.13 2.81 -10.86
CA PRO A 114 -9.34 2.70 -10.05
C PRO A 114 -9.79 1.25 -9.82
N THR A 115 -9.82 0.44 -10.87
CA THR A 115 -10.22 -0.97 -10.78
C THR A 115 -9.24 -1.79 -9.95
N ALA A 116 -7.94 -1.61 -10.17
CA ALA A 116 -6.91 -2.32 -9.42
C ALA A 116 -6.91 -1.92 -7.93
N LEU A 117 -7.07 -0.64 -7.64
CA LEU A 117 -7.14 -0.11 -6.29
C LEU A 117 -8.37 -0.63 -5.55
N GLN A 118 -9.55 -0.61 -6.16
CA GLN A 118 -10.77 -1.13 -5.57
C GLN A 118 -10.64 -2.63 -5.26
N THR A 119 -10.14 -3.42 -6.20
CA THR A 119 -9.96 -4.86 -6.01
C THR A 119 -8.97 -5.17 -4.88
N ALA A 120 -7.82 -4.48 -4.86
CA ALA A 120 -6.81 -4.67 -3.81
C ALA A 120 -7.33 -4.25 -2.42
N THR A 121 -8.12 -3.16 -2.37
CA THR A 121 -8.69 -2.67 -1.11
C THR A 121 -9.81 -3.58 -0.61
N ALA A 122 -10.63 -4.12 -1.50
CA ALA A 122 -11.64 -5.11 -1.14
C ALA A 122 -11.00 -6.42 -0.66
N LEU A 123 -9.98 -6.90 -1.36
CA LEU A 123 -9.19 -8.08 -0.97
C LEU A 123 -8.62 -7.92 0.44
N VAL A 124 -7.96 -6.80 0.73
CA VAL A 124 -7.37 -6.58 2.06
C VAL A 124 -8.45 -6.37 3.13
N SER A 125 -9.56 -5.73 2.81
CA SER A 125 -10.68 -5.58 3.74
C SER A 125 -11.24 -6.96 4.15
N LEU A 126 -11.50 -7.81 3.19
CA LEU A 126 -11.96 -9.19 3.42
C LEU A 126 -10.90 -10.03 4.17
N LYS A 127 -9.62 -9.93 3.78
CA LYS A 127 -8.51 -10.61 4.44
C LYS A 127 -8.40 -10.24 5.92
N MET A 128 -8.60 -8.97 6.28
CA MET A 128 -8.49 -8.52 7.67
C MET A 128 -9.56 -9.09 8.61
N GLU A 129 -10.64 -9.65 8.08
CA GLU A 129 -11.73 -10.23 8.88
C GLU A 129 -11.36 -11.55 9.53
N THR A 130 -10.29 -12.23 9.08
CA THR A 130 -9.79 -13.48 9.63
C THR A 130 -8.28 -13.43 9.88
N PRO A 131 -7.79 -14.02 11.00
CA PRO A 131 -6.35 -14.18 11.25
C PRO A 131 -5.68 -15.05 10.18
N GLY A 132 -4.39 -14.79 9.92
CA GLY A 132 -3.59 -15.55 8.95
C GLY A 132 -3.63 -14.98 7.53
N PRO A 133 -3.05 -15.69 6.55
CA PRO A 133 -3.09 -15.29 5.15
C PRO A 133 -4.52 -15.37 4.58
N PHE A 134 -4.74 -14.69 3.45
CA PHE A 134 -6.00 -14.83 2.72
C PHE A 134 -6.13 -16.23 2.11
N THR A 135 -7.25 -16.90 2.39
CA THR A 135 -7.55 -18.25 1.91
C THR A 135 -8.78 -18.31 1.00
N GLY A 136 -9.38 -17.15 0.71
CA GLY A 136 -10.53 -17.06 -0.18
C GLY A 136 -10.15 -17.12 -1.66
N THR A 137 -11.17 -17.04 -2.49
CA THR A 137 -11.08 -17.07 -3.95
C THR A 137 -11.23 -15.67 -4.56
N ARG A 138 -10.97 -15.54 -5.85
CA ARG A 138 -11.28 -14.32 -6.59
C ARG A 138 -12.78 -13.99 -6.54
N GLN A 139 -13.62 -14.99 -6.63
CA GLN A 139 -15.09 -14.81 -6.57
C GLN A 139 -15.52 -14.19 -5.23
N ASP A 140 -14.90 -14.61 -4.12
CA ASP A 140 -15.20 -14.01 -2.81
C ASP A 140 -14.87 -12.52 -2.77
N VAL A 141 -13.78 -12.10 -3.41
CA VAL A 141 -13.41 -10.68 -3.53
C VAL A 141 -14.39 -9.92 -4.40
N GLU A 142 -14.79 -10.48 -5.54
CA GLU A 142 -15.77 -9.87 -6.45
C GLU A 142 -17.15 -9.71 -5.79
N ASP A 143 -17.58 -10.70 -5.02
CA ASP A 143 -18.84 -10.63 -4.27
C ASP A 143 -18.72 -9.62 -3.09
N TYR A 144 -17.57 -9.54 -2.47
CA TYR A 144 -17.29 -8.51 -1.47
C TYR A 144 -17.32 -7.10 -2.06
N ILE A 145 -16.80 -6.91 -3.28
CA ILE A 145 -16.88 -5.62 -3.98
C ILE A 145 -18.35 -5.23 -4.20
N LYS A 146 -19.17 -6.12 -4.73
CA LYS A 146 -20.60 -5.86 -4.97
C LYS A 146 -21.37 -5.50 -3.70
N LEU A 147 -20.97 -6.10 -2.56
CA LEU A 147 -21.62 -5.89 -1.28
C LEU A 147 -21.19 -4.59 -0.60
N MET A 148 -19.93 -4.23 -0.68
CA MET A 148 -19.32 -3.21 0.16
C MET A 148 -18.88 -1.96 -0.59
N TYR A 149 -18.63 -2.04 -1.91
CA TYR A 149 -18.11 -0.96 -2.75
C TYR A 149 -19.04 -0.58 -3.90
#